data_41e1a4673c18e778c370e39e779f4f7e
#
_entry.id   41e1a4673c18e778c370e39e779f4f7e
#
_cell.length_a   1.000
_cell.length_b   1.000
_cell.length_c   1.000
_cell.angle_alpha   90.00
_cell.angle_beta   90.00
_cell.angle_gamma   90.00
#
_symmetry.space_group_name_H-M   'P 1'
#
loop_
_entity.id
_entity.type
_entity.pdbx_description
1 polymer ?
#
loop_
_entity_poly.entity_id
_entity_poly.type
_entity_poly.pdbx_seq_one_letter_code
_entity_poly.pdbx_strand_id
1 'polypeptide(L)'
;MRRFAEEGAACRPVVQRGAVCEGSACAEARVSRTGKIKTRCMNKSNTVLGVTLGVLVAITVLTFVLMDYGDTPLLDATANALGDFATMLTQPGLGGHFVLADLVDGLFVSLALATLTTVLGAAIAFVLGLFAAMNLSNRAASNAIKAVMSLFRAVPTILWVLIFTVAIGLGPEAAVAGLLFHGIAYLTKAYSESFEEIDPGVVEALRASGASWWQVVFSAVVPEKLSEILSWTFIRFEINFVNAVAVGAVAGAGGIGYQLFLAGSFYYDIHEVGLIVYFCFAVAVALELLSTQLRKRFIVQN
;
A
#
# COMPACT_ATOMS: atom_id res chain seq x y z
N MET A 1 29.66 14.97 19.87
CA MET A 1 28.32 15.10 20.49
C MET A 1 28.09 16.51 21.04
N ARG A 2 28.10 17.56 20.20
CA ARG A 2 27.80 18.96 20.63
C ARG A 2 27.50 19.86 19.41
N ARG A 3 26.67 19.38 18.44
CA ARG A 3 26.26 20.23 17.30
C ARG A 3 24.80 20.03 16.82
N PHE A 4 23.95 19.35 17.57
CA PHE A 4 22.53 19.18 17.22
C PHE A 4 21.54 19.73 18.28
N ALA A 5 21.99 20.63 19.16
CA ALA A 5 21.16 21.16 20.25
C ALA A 5 20.77 22.65 20.09
N GLU A 6 20.94 23.26 18.92
CA GLU A 6 20.71 24.72 18.76
C GLU A 6 19.65 25.13 17.72
N GLU A 7 18.85 24.23 17.16
CA GLU A 7 17.75 24.61 16.25
C GLU A 7 16.35 24.63 16.89
N GLY A 8 16.28 24.58 18.20
CA GLY A 8 15.05 24.79 18.97
C GLY A 8 14.94 26.16 19.63
N ALA A 9 15.59 27.18 19.07
CA ALA A 9 15.50 28.54 19.62
C ALA A 9 14.11 29.13 19.41
N ALA A 10 13.27 28.99 20.44
CA ALA A 10 12.03 29.75 20.59
C ALA A 10 12.30 31.24 20.36
N CYS A 11 11.53 31.87 19.47
CA CYS A 11 11.49 33.31 19.29
C CYS A 11 11.25 33.99 20.63
N ARG A 12 12.29 34.53 21.28
CA ARG A 12 12.14 35.44 22.40
C ARG A 12 11.74 36.80 21.81
N PRO A 13 10.64 37.40 22.24
CA PRO A 13 10.26 38.73 21.81
C PRO A 13 11.20 39.76 22.45
N VAL A 14 12.06 40.38 21.64
CA VAL A 14 12.73 41.61 22.04
C VAL A 14 11.80 42.77 21.70
N VAL A 15 11.16 43.33 22.73
CA VAL A 15 10.30 44.50 22.56
C VAL A 15 11.17 45.74 22.49
N GLN A 16 11.49 46.23 21.31
CA GLN A 16 11.87 47.62 21.07
C GLN A 16 10.82 48.25 20.16
N ARG A 17 10.47 49.54 20.48
CA ARG A 17 9.50 50.28 19.70
C ARG A 17 9.97 50.37 18.25
N GLY A 18 9.21 49.74 17.35
CA GLY A 18 9.54 49.69 15.92
C GLY A 18 10.07 48.29 15.51
N ALA A 19 9.37 47.21 15.83
CA ALA A 19 9.83 45.86 15.65
C ALA A 19 10.23 45.54 14.21
N VAL A 20 11.51 45.28 13.98
CA VAL A 20 12.01 44.54 12.84
C VAL A 20 12.38 43.16 13.35
N CYS A 21 11.68 42.13 12.87
CA CYS A 21 12.06 40.76 13.09
C CYS A 21 13.09 40.36 12.02
N GLU A 22 14.34 40.13 12.40
CA GLU A 22 15.32 39.44 11.58
C GLU A 22 15.05 37.94 11.60
N GLY A 23 14.75 37.38 10.44
CA GLY A 23 14.55 35.94 10.22
C GLY A 23 13.10 35.57 9.89
N SER A 24 12.83 35.48 8.60
CA SER A 24 11.68 34.86 7.91
C SER A 24 10.32 34.92 8.62
N ALA A 25 9.48 35.87 8.14
CA ALA A 25 8.02 35.87 8.24
C ALA A 25 7.41 36.22 9.61
N CYS A 26 7.49 37.50 10.03
CA CYS A 26 6.51 38.08 10.94
C CYS A 26 5.51 38.92 10.14
N ALA A 27 4.24 38.56 10.17
CA ALA A 27 3.14 39.40 9.71
C ALA A 27 2.31 39.86 10.92
N GLU A 28 2.13 41.19 11.05
CA GLU A 28 1.20 41.93 11.88
C GLU A 28 1.07 41.55 13.37
N ALA A 29 1.66 42.36 14.22
CA ALA A 29 1.34 42.39 15.64
C ALA A 29 0.10 43.28 15.89
N ARG A 30 -1.02 42.70 16.29
CA ARG A 30 -2.17 43.46 16.83
C ARG A 30 -2.13 43.49 18.35
N VAL A 31 -2.09 44.69 18.90
CA VAL A 31 -2.20 44.88 20.35
C VAL A 31 -3.66 44.77 20.77
N SER A 32 -3.97 43.79 21.62
CA SER A 32 -5.29 43.63 22.22
C SER A 32 -5.54 44.74 23.25
N ARG A 33 -6.79 45.14 23.49
CA ARG A 33 -7.21 46.11 24.54
C ARG A 33 -6.77 45.73 25.96
N THR A 34 -6.30 44.54 26.17
CA THR A 34 -5.79 44.00 27.46
C THR A 34 -4.27 44.00 27.53
N GLY A 35 -3.56 44.71 26.66
CA GLY A 35 -2.09 44.83 26.70
C GLY A 35 -1.32 43.53 26.32
N LYS A 36 -1.99 42.45 25.91
CA LYS A 36 -1.32 41.23 25.47
C LYS A 36 -1.03 41.32 23.96
N ILE A 37 0.24 41.24 23.62
CA ILE A 37 0.69 41.18 22.23
C ILE A 37 0.42 39.76 21.70
N LYS A 38 -0.50 39.63 20.75
CA LYS A 38 -0.78 38.38 20.05
C LYS A 38 -0.05 38.42 18.70
N THR A 39 1.14 37.85 18.67
CA THR A 39 1.88 37.65 17.41
C THR A 39 1.31 36.44 16.69
N ARG A 40 0.76 36.62 15.51
CA ARG A 40 0.36 35.53 14.62
C ARG A 40 1.50 35.28 13.64
N CYS A 41 2.37 34.34 13.95
CA CYS A 41 3.32 33.84 12.98
C CYS A 41 2.54 33.10 11.88
N MET A 42 2.44 33.68 10.70
CA MET A 42 1.98 32.95 9.54
C MET A 42 3.11 32.01 9.12
N ASN A 43 2.98 30.75 9.48
CA ASN A 43 3.93 29.72 9.07
C ASN A 43 3.83 29.58 7.55
N LYS A 44 4.91 29.84 6.81
CA LYS A 44 4.98 29.66 5.35
C LYS A 44 4.45 28.30 4.90
N SER A 45 4.64 27.27 5.70
CA SER A 45 4.11 25.91 5.47
C SER A 45 2.58 25.91 5.38
N ASN A 46 1.87 26.59 6.28
CA ASN A 46 0.41 26.62 6.26
C ASN A 46 -0.14 27.42 5.08
N THR A 47 0.58 28.46 4.65
CA THR A 47 0.18 29.24 3.45
C THR A 47 0.39 28.41 2.20
N VAL A 48 1.53 27.74 2.06
CA VAL A 48 1.81 26.84 0.93
C VAL A 48 0.79 25.71 0.89
N LEU A 49 0.51 25.07 2.04
CA LEU A 49 -0.51 24.02 2.14
C LEU A 49 -1.89 24.53 1.72
N GLY A 50 -2.30 25.71 2.21
CA GLY A 50 -3.58 26.32 1.84
C GLY A 50 -3.70 26.64 0.35
N VAL A 51 -2.64 27.17 -0.25
CA VAL A 51 -2.59 27.46 -1.70
C VAL A 51 -2.64 26.15 -2.50
N THR A 52 -1.86 25.13 -2.10
CA THR A 52 -1.83 23.83 -2.78
C THR A 52 -3.21 23.17 -2.74
N LEU A 53 -3.84 23.12 -1.56
CA LEU A 53 -5.19 22.59 -1.42
C LEU A 53 -6.22 23.39 -2.23
N GLY A 54 -6.12 24.71 -2.22
CA GLY A 54 -6.99 25.57 -3.02
C GLY A 54 -6.86 25.32 -4.53
N VAL A 55 -5.63 25.17 -5.02
CA VAL A 55 -5.37 24.82 -6.42
C VAL A 55 -5.91 23.45 -6.77
N LEU A 56 -5.69 22.44 -5.92
CA LEU A 56 -6.22 21.09 -6.13
C LEU A 56 -7.76 21.10 -6.19
N VAL A 57 -8.41 21.78 -5.25
CA VAL A 57 -9.89 21.91 -5.24
C VAL A 57 -10.37 22.62 -6.50
N ALA A 58 -9.71 23.72 -6.90
CA ALA A 58 -10.09 24.45 -8.11
C ALA A 58 -9.94 23.60 -9.38
N ILE A 59 -8.85 22.82 -9.49
CA ILE A 59 -8.66 21.89 -10.62
C ILE A 59 -9.74 20.79 -10.58
N THR A 60 -10.04 20.22 -9.41
CA THR A 60 -11.08 19.19 -9.28
C THR A 60 -12.45 19.71 -9.70
N VAL A 61 -12.84 20.89 -9.22
CA VAL A 61 -14.12 21.51 -9.60
C VAL A 61 -14.16 21.85 -11.10
N LEU A 62 -13.06 22.39 -11.62
CA LEU A 62 -12.97 22.71 -13.05
C LEU A 62 -13.10 21.44 -13.91
N THR A 63 -12.38 20.37 -13.54
CA THR A 63 -12.47 19.09 -14.26
C THR A 63 -13.89 18.53 -14.19
N PHE A 64 -14.52 18.60 -13.02
CA PHE A 64 -15.90 18.14 -12.85
C PHE A 64 -16.88 18.91 -13.72
N VAL A 65 -16.75 20.23 -13.81
CA VAL A 65 -17.63 21.09 -14.64
C VAL A 65 -17.37 20.90 -16.14
N LEU A 66 -16.11 20.65 -16.53
CA LEU A 66 -15.76 20.44 -17.93
C LEU A 66 -16.00 19.02 -18.44
N MET A 67 -16.31 18.08 -17.54
CA MET A 67 -16.62 16.70 -17.90
C MET A 67 -17.97 16.65 -18.62
N ASP A 68 -18.00 16.03 -19.79
CA ASP A 68 -19.25 15.79 -20.51
C ASP A 68 -19.97 14.59 -19.88
N TYR A 69 -21.09 14.86 -19.24
CA TYR A 69 -21.94 13.84 -18.59
C TYR A 69 -23.03 13.29 -19.55
N GLY A 70 -23.02 13.69 -20.81
CA GLY A 70 -24.08 13.35 -21.78
C GLY A 70 -25.46 13.86 -21.34
N ASP A 71 -26.50 13.22 -21.83
CA ASP A 71 -27.90 13.58 -21.55
C ASP A 71 -28.40 13.06 -20.18
N THR A 72 -27.52 12.48 -19.33
CA THR A 72 -27.94 11.94 -18.05
C THR A 72 -28.08 13.03 -17.00
N PRO A 73 -29.25 13.23 -16.39
CA PRO A 73 -29.43 14.19 -15.30
C PRO A 73 -28.62 13.72 -14.09
N LEU A 74 -27.57 14.47 -13.74
CA LEU A 74 -26.63 14.13 -12.66
C LEU A 74 -27.33 13.81 -11.32
N LEU A 75 -28.40 14.52 -11.01
CA LEU A 75 -29.19 14.31 -9.79
C LEU A 75 -29.87 12.93 -9.77
N ASP A 76 -30.47 12.53 -10.87
CA ASP A 76 -31.15 11.24 -10.97
C ASP A 76 -30.13 10.09 -11.02
N ALA A 77 -29.01 10.29 -11.75
CA ALA A 77 -27.92 9.32 -11.80
C ALA A 77 -27.29 9.08 -10.42
N THR A 78 -27.08 10.17 -9.65
CA THR A 78 -26.55 10.04 -8.27
C THR A 78 -27.56 9.42 -7.31
N ALA A 79 -28.84 9.76 -7.42
CA ALA A 79 -29.89 9.18 -6.61
C ALA A 79 -30.05 7.67 -6.88
N ASN A 80 -30.03 7.26 -8.16
CA ASN A 80 -30.07 5.85 -8.55
C ASN A 80 -28.84 5.09 -8.05
N ALA A 81 -27.63 5.63 -8.25
CA ALA A 81 -26.41 5.02 -7.77
C ALA A 81 -26.39 4.83 -6.24
N LEU A 82 -26.90 5.82 -5.48
CA LEU A 82 -27.04 5.70 -4.03
C LEU A 82 -28.11 4.66 -3.65
N GLY A 83 -29.20 4.58 -4.39
CA GLY A 83 -30.23 3.57 -4.22
C GLY A 83 -29.70 2.16 -4.47
N ASP A 84 -28.97 1.97 -5.55
CA ASP A 84 -28.33 0.71 -5.91
C ASP A 84 -27.30 0.30 -4.87
N PHE A 85 -26.48 1.25 -4.41
CA PHE A 85 -25.50 1.00 -3.35
C PHE A 85 -26.19 0.63 -2.02
N ALA A 86 -27.28 1.31 -1.67
CA ALA A 86 -28.08 0.97 -0.49
C ALA A 86 -28.69 -0.43 -0.62
N THR A 87 -29.22 -0.80 -1.78
CA THR A 87 -29.77 -2.13 -2.07
C THR A 87 -28.71 -3.20 -1.96
N MET A 88 -27.52 -2.98 -2.54
CA MET A 88 -26.38 -3.87 -2.44
C MET A 88 -25.99 -4.15 -0.98
N LEU A 89 -26.02 -3.12 -0.12
CA LEU A 89 -25.66 -3.27 1.30
C LEU A 89 -26.77 -3.86 2.17
N THR A 90 -28.04 -3.53 1.90
CA THR A 90 -29.14 -3.89 2.80
C THR A 90 -29.87 -5.17 2.40
N GLN A 91 -29.76 -5.58 1.13
CA GLN A 91 -30.48 -6.72 0.58
C GLN A 91 -29.57 -7.69 -0.19
N PRO A 92 -28.42 -8.13 0.39
CA PRO A 92 -27.60 -9.14 -0.26
C PRO A 92 -28.36 -10.46 -0.35
N GLY A 93 -28.28 -11.12 -1.49
CA GLY A 93 -29.02 -12.37 -1.70
C GLY A 93 -28.53 -13.17 -2.90
N LEU A 94 -28.97 -14.41 -3.00
CA LEU A 94 -28.73 -15.25 -4.18
C LEU A 94 -29.82 -14.91 -5.19
N GLY A 95 -29.44 -14.39 -6.37
CA GLY A 95 -30.35 -14.05 -7.47
C GLY A 95 -30.70 -15.22 -8.36
N GLY A 96 -30.08 -16.38 -8.16
CA GLY A 96 -30.33 -17.58 -8.92
C GLY A 96 -29.30 -17.92 -10.01
N HIS A 97 -28.31 -17.06 -10.22
CA HIS A 97 -27.22 -17.30 -11.17
C HIS A 97 -26.07 -18.09 -10.54
N PHE A 98 -25.88 -17.96 -9.21
CA PHE A 98 -24.91 -18.69 -8.43
C PHE A 98 -25.55 -19.43 -7.27
N VAL A 99 -24.96 -20.57 -6.90
CA VAL A 99 -25.26 -21.25 -5.64
C VAL A 99 -24.17 -20.94 -4.63
N LEU A 100 -24.47 -21.07 -3.35
CA LEU A 100 -23.51 -20.78 -2.28
C LEU A 100 -22.18 -21.55 -2.43
N ALA A 101 -22.25 -22.78 -2.95
CA ALA A 101 -21.07 -23.58 -3.23
C ALA A 101 -20.13 -22.93 -4.24
N ASP A 102 -20.66 -22.33 -5.30
CA ASP A 102 -19.86 -21.65 -6.33
C ASP A 102 -19.11 -20.45 -5.72
N LEU A 103 -19.75 -19.70 -4.82
CA LEU A 103 -19.12 -18.56 -4.14
C LEU A 103 -17.99 -19.02 -3.22
N VAL A 104 -18.19 -20.11 -2.49
CA VAL A 104 -17.17 -20.70 -1.63
C VAL A 104 -15.99 -21.24 -2.45
N ASP A 105 -16.26 -21.96 -3.53
CA ASP A 105 -15.22 -22.45 -4.43
C ASP A 105 -14.45 -21.28 -5.06
N GLY A 106 -15.15 -20.22 -5.49
CA GLY A 106 -14.52 -19.01 -5.98
C GLY A 106 -13.60 -18.34 -4.96
N LEU A 107 -13.99 -18.31 -3.68
CA LEU A 107 -13.12 -17.82 -2.59
C LEU A 107 -11.86 -18.67 -2.44
N PHE A 108 -12.00 -20.00 -2.45
CA PHE A 108 -10.84 -20.90 -2.35
C PHE A 108 -9.88 -20.71 -3.52
N VAL A 109 -10.37 -20.53 -4.74
CA VAL A 109 -9.53 -20.22 -5.91
C VAL A 109 -8.78 -18.89 -5.71
N SER A 110 -9.46 -17.85 -5.26
CA SER A 110 -8.81 -16.55 -5.01
C SER A 110 -7.78 -16.62 -3.89
N LEU A 111 -8.05 -17.38 -2.80
CA LEU A 111 -7.10 -17.63 -1.72
C LEU A 111 -5.89 -18.46 -2.20
N ALA A 112 -6.12 -19.47 -3.04
CA ALA A 112 -5.04 -20.27 -3.62
C ALA A 112 -4.12 -19.42 -4.51
N LEU A 113 -4.68 -18.54 -5.36
CA LEU A 113 -3.91 -17.58 -6.16
C LEU A 113 -3.08 -16.64 -5.27
N ALA A 114 -3.69 -16.07 -4.22
CA ALA A 114 -3.01 -15.20 -3.28
C ALA A 114 -1.88 -15.92 -2.53
N THR A 115 -2.12 -17.15 -2.09
CA THR A 115 -1.13 -17.97 -1.38
C THR A 115 0.04 -18.33 -2.29
N LEU A 116 -0.24 -18.85 -3.48
CA LEU A 116 0.77 -19.25 -4.45
C LEU A 116 1.67 -18.08 -4.83
N THR A 117 1.06 -16.94 -5.18
CA THR A 117 1.82 -15.73 -5.58
C THR A 117 2.61 -15.14 -4.42
N THR A 118 2.11 -15.25 -3.18
CA THR A 118 2.83 -14.76 -2.00
C THR A 118 4.00 -15.66 -1.65
N VAL A 119 3.80 -16.97 -1.59
CA VAL A 119 4.88 -17.91 -1.22
C VAL A 119 6.01 -17.89 -2.25
N LEU A 120 5.68 -18.00 -3.54
CA LEU A 120 6.68 -17.93 -4.61
C LEU A 120 7.35 -16.54 -4.64
N GLY A 121 6.56 -15.48 -4.50
CA GLY A 121 7.07 -14.12 -4.47
C GLY A 121 8.00 -13.87 -3.29
N ALA A 122 7.65 -14.36 -2.10
CA ALA A 122 8.47 -14.26 -0.89
C ALA A 122 9.79 -15.02 -1.01
N ALA A 123 9.76 -16.24 -1.56
CA ALA A 123 10.97 -17.04 -1.76
C ALA A 123 11.97 -16.35 -2.70
N ILE A 124 11.49 -15.83 -3.83
CA ILE A 124 12.34 -15.10 -4.79
C ILE A 124 12.81 -13.77 -4.20
N ALA A 125 11.90 -13.03 -3.56
CA ALA A 125 12.21 -11.75 -2.95
C ALA A 125 13.18 -11.87 -1.77
N PHE A 126 13.17 -12.96 -1.02
CA PHE A 126 14.13 -13.22 0.04
C PHE A 126 15.57 -13.26 -0.52
N VAL A 127 15.79 -14.03 -1.57
CA VAL A 127 17.10 -14.12 -2.22
C VAL A 127 17.51 -12.77 -2.81
N LEU A 128 16.62 -12.11 -3.55
CA LEU A 128 16.90 -10.80 -4.13
C LEU A 128 17.12 -9.73 -3.05
N GLY A 129 16.39 -9.79 -1.93
CA GLY A 129 16.52 -8.90 -0.79
C GLY A 129 17.90 -8.97 -0.14
N LEU A 130 18.45 -10.18 0.03
CA LEU A 130 19.81 -10.38 0.54
C LEU A 130 20.87 -9.71 -0.35
N PHE A 131 20.73 -9.81 -1.68
CA PHE A 131 21.62 -9.14 -2.61
C PHE A 131 21.32 -7.65 -2.80
N ALA A 132 20.10 -7.20 -2.50
CA ALA A 132 19.72 -5.80 -2.54
C ALA A 132 20.16 -5.03 -1.28
N ALA A 133 20.41 -5.70 -0.16
CA ALA A 133 20.86 -5.07 1.08
C ALA A 133 22.33 -4.59 0.98
N MET A 134 22.56 -3.29 1.25
CA MET A 134 23.89 -2.66 1.07
C MET A 134 24.94 -3.13 2.08
N ASN A 135 24.51 -3.59 3.26
CA ASN A 135 25.40 -4.15 4.29
C ASN A 135 25.87 -5.57 3.99
N LEU A 136 25.15 -6.29 3.12
CA LEU A 136 25.42 -7.68 2.77
C LEU A 136 26.04 -7.85 1.38
N SER A 137 25.79 -6.93 0.47
CA SER A 137 26.20 -6.99 -0.94
C SER A 137 27.03 -5.77 -1.35
N ASN A 138 27.60 -5.80 -2.56
CA ASN A 138 28.29 -4.64 -3.09
C ASN A 138 27.28 -3.58 -3.57
N ARG A 139 27.69 -2.31 -3.53
CA ARG A 139 26.83 -1.17 -3.87
C ARG A 139 26.29 -1.23 -5.31
N ALA A 140 27.05 -1.78 -6.24
CA ALA A 140 26.64 -1.85 -7.64
C ALA A 140 25.48 -2.86 -7.82
N ALA A 141 25.61 -4.06 -7.25
CA ALA A 141 24.56 -5.08 -7.28
C ALA A 141 23.30 -4.62 -6.54
N SER A 142 23.45 -4.06 -5.33
CA SER A 142 22.34 -3.50 -4.56
C SER A 142 21.57 -2.45 -5.36
N ASN A 143 22.26 -1.45 -5.90
CA ASN A 143 21.62 -0.38 -6.67
C ASN A 143 20.96 -0.91 -7.96
N ALA A 144 21.58 -1.86 -8.66
CA ALA A 144 20.98 -2.46 -9.85
C ALA A 144 19.69 -3.20 -9.54
N ILE A 145 19.67 -4.03 -8.48
CA ILE A 145 18.45 -4.75 -8.06
C ILE A 145 17.38 -3.76 -7.63
N LYS A 146 17.71 -2.77 -6.79
CA LYS A 146 16.76 -1.76 -6.34
C LYS A 146 16.19 -0.95 -7.51
N ALA A 147 16.98 -0.62 -8.51
CA ALA A 147 16.53 0.09 -9.70
C ALA A 147 15.54 -0.75 -10.52
N VAL A 148 15.84 -2.03 -10.78
CA VAL A 148 14.94 -2.95 -11.49
C VAL A 148 13.65 -3.16 -10.72
N MET A 149 13.72 -3.39 -9.40
CA MET A 149 12.54 -3.56 -8.56
C MET A 149 11.70 -2.28 -8.49
N SER A 150 12.33 -1.11 -8.53
CA SER A 150 11.61 0.17 -8.60
C SER A 150 10.83 0.32 -9.91
N LEU A 151 11.42 -0.11 -11.04
CA LEU A 151 10.74 -0.12 -12.34
C LEU A 151 9.50 -1.05 -12.31
N PHE A 152 9.63 -2.25 -11.75
CA PHE A 152 8.49 -3.19 -11.66
C PHE A 152 7.35 -2.65 -10.80
N ARG A 153 7.66 -1.89 -9.73
CA ARG A 153 6.64 -1.25 -8.88
C ARG A 153 6.02 0.00 -9.50
N ALA A 154 6.70 0.65 -10.43
CA ALA A 154 6.14 1.80 -11.13
C ALA A 154 4.95 1.43 -12.02
N VAL A 155 4.89 0.18 -12.47
CA VAL A 155 3.78 -0.34 -13.28
C VAL A 155 2.70 -0.91 -12.35
N PRO A 156 1.44 -0.45 -12.43
CA PRO A 156 0.32 -1.01 -11.68
C PRO A 156 0.16 -2.52 -11.89
N THR A 157 -0.19 -3.24 -10.82
CA THR A 157 -0.32 -4.71 -10.83
C THR A 157 -1.22 -5.22 -11.97
N ILE A 158 -2.33 -4.52 -12.22
CA ILE A 158 -3.29 -4.92 -13.25
C ILE A 158 -2.69 -4.86 -14.66
N LEU A 159 -1.79 -3.92 -14.93
CA LEU A 159 -1.12 -3.85 -16.24
C LEU A 159 -0.17 -5.03 -16.44
N TRP A 160 0.53 -5.48 -15.41
CA TRP A 160 1.32 -6.71 -15.48
C TRP A 160 0.46 -7.90 -15.84
N VAL A 161 -0.71 -8.03 -15.22
CA VAL A 161 -1.65 -9.12 -15.55
C VAL A 161 -2.13 -9.03 -16.98
N LEU A 162 -2.50 -7.85 -17.47
CA LEU A 162 -2.91 -7.66 -18.86
C LEU A 162 -1.80 -8.01 -19.86
N ILE A 163 -0.55 -7.63 -19.57
CA ILE A 163 0.61 -8.00 -20.39
C ILE A 163 0.74 -9.53 -20.46
N PHE A 164 0.64 -10.23 -19.34
CA PHE A 164 0.71 -11.69 -19.33
C PHE A 164 -0.52 -12.34 -19.98
N THR A 165 -1.70 -11.74 -19.82
CA THR A 165 -2.91 -12.22 -20.52
C THR A 165 -2.75 -12.17 -22.04
N VAL A 166 -2.10 -11.14 -22.57
CA VAL A 166 -1.80 -11.06 -24.01
C VAL A 166 -0.73 -12.06 -24.42
N ALA A 167 0.27 -12.31 -23.54
CA ALA A 167 1.39 -13.19 -23.86
C ALA A 167 1.08 -14.69 -23.79
N ILE A 168 0.29 -15.12 -22.79
CA ILE A 168 0.04 -16.54 -22.50
C ILE A 168 -1.45 -16.93 -22.54
N GLY A 169 -2.34 -15.94 -22.74
CA GLY A 169 -3.79 -16.14 -22.78
C GLY A 169 -4.48 -15.78 -21.47
N LEU A 170 -5.83 -15.77 -21.52
CA LEU A 170 -6.68 -15.60 -20.34
C LEU A 170 -6.57 -16.84 -19.43
N GLY A 171 -6.43 -16.64 -18.14
CA GLY A 171 -6.41 -17.75 -17.19
C GLY A 171 -5.66 -17.45 -15.90
N PRO A 172 -5.67 -18.40 -14.95
CA PRO A 172 -4.98 -18.28 -13.67
C PRO A 172 -3.45 -18.12 -13.82
N GLU A 173 -2.86 -18.65 -14.89
CA GLU A 173 -1.41 -18.55 -15.17
C GLU A 173 -1.00 -17.09 -15.40
N ALA A 174 -1.77 -16.34 -16.18
CA ALA A 174 -1.54 -14.93 -16.44
C ALA A 174 -1.71 -14.11 -15.15
N ALA A 175 -2.71 -14.43 -14.36
CA ALA A 175 -2.95 -13.79 -13.07
C ALA A 175 -1.77 -14.03 -12.09
N VAL A 176 -1.32 -15.28 -11.97
CA VAL A 176 -0.16 -15.63 -11.11
C VAL A 176 1.08 -14.87 -11.58
N ALA A 177 1.40 -14.91 -12.88
CA ALA A 177 2.58 -14.21 -13.40
C ALA A 177 2.53 -12.72 -13.11
N GLY A 178 1.41 -12.03 -13.39
CA GLY A 178 1.27 -10.59 -13.18
C GLY A 178 1.35 -10.20 -11.70
N LEU A 179 0.71 -10.96 -10.81
CA LEU A 179 0.76 -10.74 -9.36
C LEU A 179 2.16 -10.97 -8.80
N LEU A 180 2.90 -11.97 -9.33
CA LEU A 180 4.26 -12.30 -8.91
C LEU A 180 5.23 -11.14 -9.16
N PHE A 181 5.24 -10.54 -10.34
CA PHE A 181 6.19 -9.46 -10.68
C PHE A 181 6.12 -8.31 -9.69
N HIS A 182 4.92 -7.82 -9.45
CA HIS A 182 4.72 -6.74 -8.49
C HIS A 182 4.98 -7.20 -7.04
N GLY A 183 4.63 -8.46 -6.71
CA GLY A 183 4.86 -9.06 -5.39
C GLY A 183 6.34 -9.17 -5.04
N ILE A 184 7.14 -9.72 -5.96
CA ILE A 184 8.59 -9.84 -5.82
C ILE A 184 9.22 -8.47 -5.61
N ALA A 185 8.85 -7.48 -6.42
CA ALA A 185 9.42 -6.15 -6.33
C ALA A 185 9.10 -5.44 -5.01
N TYR A 186 7.88 -5.62 -4.49
CA TYR A 186 7.46 -5.10 -3.20
C TYR A 186 8.24 -5.75 -2.04
N LEU A 187 8.23 -7.09 -1.99
CA LEU A 187 8.89 -7.84 -0.92
C LEU A 187 10.40 -7.70 -0.95
N THR A 188 11.03 -7.65 -2.13
CA THR A 188 12.48 -7.42 -2.24
C THR A 188 12.88 -6.10 -1.60
N LYS A 189 12.08 -5.04 -1.80
CA LYS A 189 12.33 -3.76 -1.13
C LYS A 189 12.18 -3.90 0.37
N ALA A 190 11.04 -4.41 0.85
CA ALA A 190 10.76 -4.54 2.27
C ALA A 190 11.83 -5.38 2.99
N TYR A 191 12.20 -6.53 2.42
CA TYR A 191 13.22 -7.40 3.00
C TYR A 191 14.61 -6.77 2.99
N SER A 192 15.00 -6.09 1.89
CA SER A 192 16.30 -5.43 1.85
C SER A 192 16.40 -4.29 2.88
N GLU A 193 15.33 -3.54 3.09
CA GLU A 193 15.29 -2.49 4.12
C GLU A 193 15.39 -3.11 5.53
N SER A 194 14.64 -4.18 5.83
CA SER A 194 14.77 -4.90 7.09
C SER A 194 16.18 -5.45 7.32
N PHE A 195 16.84 -6.00 6.30
CA PHE A 195 18.21 -6.48 6.43
C PHE A 195 19.23 -5.36 6.65
N GLU A 196 18.99 -4.18 6.09
CA GLU A 196 19.85 -3.00 6.27
C GLU A 196 19.78 -2.39 7.68
N GLU A 197 18.72 -2.68 8.45
CA GLU A 197 18.57 -2.22 9.84
C GLU A 197 19.42 -3.01 10.86
N ILE A 198 20.07 -4.09 10.44
CA ILE A 198 20.93 -4.87 11.33
C ILE A 198 22.17 -4.05 11.71
N ASP A 199 22.56 -4.13 12.98
CA ASP A 199 23.76 -3.45 13.47
C ASP A 199 25.01 -3.86 12.64
N PRO A 200 25.66 -2.92 11.96
CA PRO A 200 26.87 -3.18 11.19
C PRO A 200 27.96 -3.86 12.02
N GLY A 201 28.04 -3.57 13.33
CA GLY A 201 29.01 -4.16 14.23
C GLY A 201 28.88 -5.68 14.36
N VAL A 202 27.64 -6.21 14.30
CA VAL A 202 27.40 -7.67 14.32
C VAL A 202 27.93 -8.32 13.05
N VAL A 203 27.67 -7.71 11.89
CA VAL A 203 28.16 -8.20 10.60
C VAL A 203 29.68 -8.14 10.51
N GLU A 204 30.29 -7.05 10.97
CA GLU A 204 31.75 -6.87 10.98
C GLU A 204 32.44 -7.85 11.93
N ALA A 205 31.90 -8.06 13.13
CA ALA A 205 32.47 -9.02 14.09
C ALA A 205 32.47 -10.45 13.55
N LEU A 206 31.38 -10.87 12.90
CA LEU A 206 31.31 -12.19 12.28
C LEU A 206 32.30 -12.31 11.11
N ARG A 207 32.45 -11.30 10.27
CA ARG A 207 33.44 -11.29 9.19
C ARG A 207 34.86 -11.30 9.73
N ALA A 208 35.16 -10.57 10.79
CA ALA A 208 36.46 -10.55 11.45
C ALA A 208 36.83 -11.92 12.05
N SER A 209 35.85 -12.70 12.50
CA SER A 209 36.05 -14.10 12.96
C SER A 209 36.21 -15.11 11.83
N GLY A 210 36.20 -14.67 10.55
CA GLY A 210 36.34 -15.53 9.38
C GLY A 210 35.04 -16.18 8.89
N ALA A 211 33.88 -15.72 9.33
CA ALA A 211 32.60 -16.24 8.87
C ALA A 211 32.38 -15.97 7.37
N SER A 212 31.96 -16.98 6.64
CA SER A 212 31.56 -16.86 5.24
C SER A 212 30.26 -16.05 5.13
N TRP A 213 29.96 -15.50 3.95
CA TRP A 213 28.75 -14.73 3.69
C TRP A 213 27.47 -15.49 4.10
N TRP A 214 27.36 -16.76 3.77
CA TRP A 214 26.23 -17.60 4.16
C TRP A 214 26.11 -17.80 5.67
N GLN A 215 27.25 -17.92 6.37
CA GLN A 215 27.25 -18.00 7.83
C GLN A 215 26.74 -16.72 8.45
N VAL A 216 27.15 -15.55 7.96
CA VAL A 216 26.61 -14.26 8.41
C VAL A 216 25.10 -14.19 8.20
N VAL A 217 24.63 -14.59 7.00
CA VAL A 217 23.19 -14.56 6.68
C VAL A 217 22.39 -15.46 7.62
N PHE A 218 22.76 -16.74 7.77
CA PHE A 218 21.95 -17.69 8.54
C PHE A 218 22.18 -17.63 10.04
N SER A 219 23.32 -17.10 10.53
CA SER A 219 23.58 -17.01 11.98
C SER A 219 23.19 -15.67 12.60
N ALA A 220 23.10 -14.60 11.82
CA ALA A 220 22.76 -13.29 12.32
C ALA A 220 21.52 -12.70 11.62
N VAL A 221 21.59 -12.54 10.28
CA VAL A 221 20.58 -11.77 9.54
C VAL A 221 19.20 -12.41 9.62
N VAL A 222 19.11 -13.70 9.28
CA VAL A 222 17.81 -14.40 9.23
C VAL A 222 17.20 -14.54 10.62
N PRO A 223 17.91 -15.01 11.66
CA PRO A 223 17.29 -15.13 12.99
C PRO A 223 16.82 -13.79 13.56
N GLU A 224 17.59 -12.72 13.39
CA GLU A 224 17.25 -11.40 13.91
C GLU A 224 16.05 -10.78 13.19
N LYS A 225 15.94 -10.97 11.86
CA LYS A 225 14.91 -10.32 11.04
C LYS A 225 13.74 -11.22 10.63
N LEU A 226 13.70 -12.44 11.12
CA LEU A 226 12.64 -13.41 10.76
C LEU A 226 11.23 -12.88 11.03
N SER A 227 11.04 -12.24 12.17
CA SER A 227 9.74 -11.66 12.57
C SER A 227 9.27 -10.57 11.60
N GLU A 228 10.19 -9.73 11.16
CA GLU A 228 9.90 -8.66 10.20
C GLU A 228 9.60 -9.23 8.80
N ILE A 229 10.40 -10.19 8.34
CA ILE A 229 10.19 -10.90 7.07
C ILE A 229 8.82 -11.55 7.02
N LEU A 230 8.44 -12.26 8.09
CA LEU A 230 7.12 -12.88 8.19
C LEU A 230 6.01 -11.82 8.21
N SER A 231 6.21 -10.71 8.91
CA SER A 231 5.24 -9.62 8.96
C SER A 231 4.98 -9.01 7.58
N TRP A 232 6.05 -8.74 6.81
CA TRP A 232 5.92 -8.24 5.44
C TRP A 232 5.27 -9.25 4.51
N THR A 233 5.58 -10.55 4.71
CA THR A 233 4.95 -11.64 3.94
C THR A 233 3.45 -11.72 4.18
N PHE A 234 3.00 -11.59 5.44
CA PHE A 234 1.58 -11.60 5.78
C PHE A 234 0.85 -10.38 5.22
N ILE A 235 1.42 -9.17 5.34
CA ILE A 235 0.86 -7.96 4.73
C ILE A 235 0.73 -8.16 3.20
N ARG A 236 1.75 -8.76 2.58
CA ARG A 236 1.70 -9.02 1.14
C ARG A 236 0.63 -10.05 0.77
N PHE A 237 0.41 -11.05 1.59
CA PHE A 237 -0.64 -12.04 1.39
C PHE A 237 -2.04 -11.41 1.37
N GLU A 238 -2.33 -10.52 2.33
CA GLU A 238 -3.58 -9.74 2.36
C GLU A 238 -3.77 -8.93 1.09
N ILE A 239 -2.73 -8.17 0.69
CA ILE A 239 -2.74 -7.37 -0.54
C ILE A 239 -2.94 -8.27 -1.78
N ASN A 240 -2.29 -9.43 -1.81
CA ASN A 240 -2.42 -10.37 -2.93
C ASN A 240 -3.81 -10.98 -3.01
N PHE A 241 -4.50 -11.21 -1.87
CA PHE A 241 -5.89 -11.67 -1.88
C PHE A 241 -6.81 -10.62 -2.53
N VAL A 242 -6.73 -9.37 -2.10
CA VAL A 242 -7.52 -8.28 -2.69
C VAL A 242 -7.22 -8.11 -4.19
N ASN A 243 -5.94 -8.18 -4.57
CA ASN A 243 -5.54 -8.11 -5.97
C ASN A 243 -6.01 -9.34 -6.76
N ALA A 244 -6.03 -10.55 -6.17
CA ALA A 244 -6.52 -11.75 -6.84
C ALA A 244 -8.02 -11.67 -7.15
N VAL A 245 -8.82 -11.06 -6.25
CA VAL A 245 -10.23 -10.76 -6.50
C VAL A 245 -10.38 -9.80 -7.68
N ALA A 246 -9.63 -8.69 -7.71
CA ALA A 246 -9.69 -7.70 -8.78
C ALA A 246 -9.22 -8.29 -10.14
N VAL A 247 -8.14 -9.07 -10.11
CA VAL A 247 -7.53 -9.70 -11.28
C VAL A 247 -8.40 -10.86 -11.81
N GLY A 248 -9.12 -11.57 -10.94
CA GLY A 248 -10.04 -12.63 -11.30
C GLY A 248 -11.06 -12.17 -12.35
N ALA A 249 -11.56 -10.95 -12.20
CA ALA A 249 -12.46 -10.33 -13.16
C ALA A 249 -11.80 -10.03 -14.51
N VAL A 250 -10.56 -9.53 -14.51
CA VAL A 250 -9.88 -9.00 -15.71
C VAL A 250 -9.18 -10.08 -16.52
N ALA A 251 -8.52 -11.02 -15.85
CA ALA A 251 -7.74 -12.08 -16.51
C ALA A 251 -8.56 -13.33 -16.82
N GLY A 252 -9.83 -13.40 -16.44
CA GLY A 252 -10.61 -14.63 -16.53
C GLY A 252 -10.00 -15.78 -15.72
N ALA A 253 -9.28 -15.42 -14.63
CA ALA A 253 -8.55 -16.38 -13.80
C ALA A 253 -9.47 -17.23 -12.90
N GLY A 254 -10.77 -17.01 -13.00
CA GLY A 254 -11.74 -17.62 -12.10
C GLY A 254 -11.74 -16.95 -10.72
N GLY A 255 -12.19 -17.71 -9.73
CA GLY A 255 -12.29 -17.20 -8.37
C GLY A 255 -13.48 -16.26 -8.15
N ILE A 256 -13.59 -15.74 -6.93
CA ILE A 256 -14.75 -14.92 -6.54
C ILE A 256 -14.81 -13.62 -7.31
N GLY A 257 -13.67 -13.07 -7.75
CA GLY A 257 -13.63 -11.86 -8.57
C GLY A 257 -14.25 -12.02 -9.94
N TYR A 258 -14.11 -13.19 -10.54
CA TYR A 258 -14.77 -13.51 -11.80
C TYR A 258 -16.30 -13.61 -11.64
N GLN A 259 -16.75 -14.22 -10.55
CA GLN A 259 -18.18 -14.28 -10.21
C GLN A 259 -18.75 -12.87 -9.95
N LEU A 260 -17.99 -12.01 -9.27
CA LEU A 260 -18.35 -10.61 -9.05
C LEU A 260 -18.52 -9.87 -10.39
N PHE A 261 -17.61 -10.10 -11.32
CA PHE A 261 -17.69 -9.53 -12.66
C PHE A 261 -18.93 -10.02 -13.43
N LEU A 262 -19.22 -11.31 -13.37
CA LEU A 262 -20.42 -11.87 -14.01
C LEU A 262 -21.70 -11.31 -13.41
N ALA A 263 -21.81 -11.27 -12.07
CA ALA A 263 -22.97 -10.71 -11.36
C ALA A 263 -23.20 -9.24 -11.72
N GLY A 264 -22.15 -8.40 -11.71
CA GLY A 264 -22.27 -6.97 -11.93
C GLY A 264 -22.34 -6.54 -13.39
N SER A 265 -21.58 -7.21 -14.30
CA SER A 265 -21.43 -6.75 -15.68
C SER A 265 -22.21 -7.57 -16.69
N PHE A 266 -22.61 -8.78 -16.35
CA PHE A 266 -23.30 -9.70 -17.27
C PHE A 266 -24.76 -9.94 -16.85
N TYR A 267 -24.99 -10.25 -15.58
CA TYR A 267 -26.33 -10.50 -15.04
C TYR A 267 -27.01 -9.23 -14.51
N TYR A 268 -26.25 -8.19 -14.18
CA TYR A 268 -26.74 -6.95 -13.60
C TYR A 268 -27.55 -7.18 -12.30
N ASP A 269 -27.17 -8.20 -11.53
CA ASP A 269 -27.84 -8.56 -10.28
C ASP A 269 -27.12 -7.93 -9.08
N ILE A 270 -27.69 -6.84 -8.57
CA ILE A 270 -27.10 -6.07 -7.48
C ILE A 270 -27.15 -6.82 -6.14
N HIS A 271 -28.10 -7.75 -5.96
CA HIS A 271 -28.23 -8.54 -4.74
C HIS A 271 -27.10 -9.58 -4.67
N GLU A 272 -26.78 -10.26 -5.80
CA GLU A 272 -25.63 -11.17 -5.89
C GLU A 272 -24.31 -10.43 -5.72
N VAL A 273 -24.15 -9.25 -6.35
CA VAL A 273 -22.99 -8.39 -6.17
C VAL A 273 -22.79 -8.08 -4.68
N GLY A 274 -23.86 -7.68 -3.98
CA GLY A 274 -23.83 -7.40 -2.56
C GLY A 274 -23.37 -8.61 -1.73
N LEU A 275 -23.92 -9.77 -2.01
CA LEU A 275 -23.55 -11.01 -1.32
C LEU A 275 -22.07 -11.36 -1.53
N ILE A 276 -21.59 -11.30 -2.77
CA ILE A 276 -20.19 -11.57 -3.11
C ILE A 276 -19.25 -10.59 -2.41
N VAL A 277 -19.59 -9.31 -2.38
CA VAL A 277 -18.83 -8.27 -1.67
C VAL A 277 -18.74 -8.58 -0.17
N TYR A 278 -19.83 -9.01 0.47
CA TYR A 278 -19.80 -9.43 1.87
C TYR A 278 -18.91 -10.64 2.12
N PHE A 279 -18.90 -11.62 1.23
CA PHE A 279 -17.98 -12.76 1.32
C PHE A 279 -16.51 -12.30 1.22
N CYS A 280 -16.20 -11.47 0.23
CA CYS A 280 -14.85 -10.90 0.08
C CYS A 280 -14.43 -10.10 1.32
N PHE A 281 -15.33 -9.26 1.84
CA PHE A 281 -15.07 -8.44 3.02
C PHE A 281 -14.85 -9.29 4.27
N ALA A 282 -15.68 -10.31 4.49
CA ALA A 282 -15.53 -11.22 5.64
C ALA A 282 -14.17 -11.93 5.62
N VAL A 283 -13.73 -12.42 4.45
CA VAL A 283 -12.43 -13.06 4.31
C VAL A 283 -11.29 -12.07 4.49
N ALA A 284 -11.39 -10.85 3.90
CA ALA A 284 -10.37 -9.81 4.07
C ALA A 284 -10.19 -9.43 5.55
N VAL A 285 -11.29 -9.22 6.29
CA VAL A 285 -11.24 -8.95 7.73
C VAL A 285 -10.65 -10.13 8.52
N ALA A 286 -11.02 -11.36 8.17
CA ALA A 286 -10.47 -12.56 8.82
C ALA A 286 -8.95 -12.66 8.60
N LEU A 287 -8.47 -12.39 7.38
CA LEU A 287 -7.04 -12.38 7.05
C LEU A 287 -6.29 -11.29 7.82
N GLU A 288 -6.84 -10.06 7.88
CA GLU A 288 -6.24 -8.96 8.63
C GLU A 288 -6.15 -9.26 10.13
N LEU A 289 -7.21 -9.80 10.72
CA LEU A 289 -7.21 -10.22 12.13
C LEU A 289 -6.18 -11.31 12.39
N LEU A 290 -6.10 -12.31 11.51
CA LEU A 290 -5.12 -13.39 11.60
C LEU A 290 -3.69 -12.86 11.49
N SER A 291 -3.41 -12.05 10.49
CA SER A 291 -2.14 -11.40 10.26
C SER A 291 -1.71 -10.53 11.46
N THR A 292 -2.63 -9.73 11.98
CA THR A 292 -2.38 -8.89 13.16
C THR A 292 -2.09 -9.72 14.41
N GLN A 293 -2.79 -10.84 14.62
CA GLN A 293 -2.52 -11.74 15.75
C GLN A 293 -1.17 -12.44 15.61
N LEU A 294 -0.83 -12.92 14.41
CA LEU A 294 0.45 -13.55 14.13
C LEU A 294 1.60 -12.57 14.36
N ARG A 295 1.49 -11.36 13.82
CA ARG A 295 2.49 -10.29 14.02
C ARG A 295 2.70 -9.99 15.51
N LYS A 296 1.63 -9.84 16.29
CA LYS A 296 1.74 -9.61 17.73
C LYS A 296 2.47 -10.75 18.45
N ARG A 297 2.25 -11.99 18.07
CA ARG A 297 2.95 -13.15 18.69
C ARG A 297 4.43 -13.19 18.33
N PHE A 298 4.80 -12.83 17.10
CA PHE A 298 6.19 -12.88 16.64
C PHE A 298 7.00 -11.64 17.01
N ILE A 299 6.39 -10.43 17.12
CA ILE A 299 7.09 -9.18 17.42
C ILE A 299 7.20 -8.94 18.93
N VAL A 300 6.23 -9.35 19.74
CA VAL A 300 6.23 -9.11 21.20
C VAL A 300 7.13 -10.09 21.98
N GLN A 301 7.69 -11.09 21.34
CA GLN A 301 8.58 -12.05 21.99
C GLN A 301 10.08 -11.76 21.80
N ASN A 302 10.43 -10.66 21.14
CA ASN A 302 11.78 -10.12 21.06
C ASN A 302 11.79 -8.68 21.59
#